data_21d64618d7ac605682499e4c9c84de0f
#
_entry.id   21d64618d7ac605682499e4c9c84de0f
#
_cell.length_a   1.000
_cell.length_b   1.000
_cell.length_c   1.000
_cell.angle_alpha   90.00
_cell.angle_beta   90.00
_cell.angle_gamma   90.00
#
_symmetry.space_group_name_H-M   'P 1'
#
loop_
_entity.id
_entity.type
_entity.pdbx_description
1 polymer ?
#
loop_
_entity_poly.entity_id
_entity_poly.type
_entity_poly.pdbx_seq_one_letter_code
_entity_poly.pdbx_strand_id
1 'polypeptide(L)'
;LRDGIVSYDDRPILNRLSWTVNPGEHWQIVGPNGAGKSTLLSLITGDHPQGYSNDLTLFGRRRGSGETIWDIKKHIGYVSSSLHLDYRVSTTVRNVILSGYFDSIGIYQAVSDKQHKLAQQWLDILGMDNRVADAAFHSLSWGQQRLALIVRALVKHPTLLILDEPLQGLDPLNRQLIRRFVDVLISEGETQLLFVSHHAEDAPVCITHRLEFVPDGEGYRYLLSNVD
;
A
#
# COMPACT_ATOMS: atom_id res chain seq x y z
N LEU A 1 16.90 0.14 -4.75
CA LEU A 1 17.73 -0.45 -3.70
C LEU A 1 18.88 -1.22 -4.34
N ARG A 2 20.10 -1.01 -3.87
CA ARG A 2 21.29 -1.76 -4.30
C ARG A 2 21.89 -2.45 -3.09
N ASP A 3 22.17 -3.74 -3.22
CA ASP A 3 22.79 -4.58 -2.19
C ASP A 3 22.22 -4.34 -0.78
N GLY A 4 20.89 -4.21 -0.69
CA GLY A 4 20.20 -3.86 0.54
C GLY A 4 20.42 -4.89 1.63
N ILE A 5 20.90 -4.45 2.78
CA ILE A 5 21.16 -5.29 3.95
C ILE A 5 20.44 -4.68 5.16
N VAL A 6 19.65 -5.48 5.83
CA VAL A 6 19.04 -5.16 7.12
C VAL A 6 19.27 -6.33 8.06
N SER A 7 19.80 -6.06 9.24
CA SER A 7 20.08 -7.08 10.25
C SER A 7 19.54 -6.67 11.61
N TYR A 8 19.09 -7.65 12.38
CA TYR A 8 18.76 -7.53 13.80
C TYR A 8 19.57 -8.56 14.58
N ASP A 9 20.29 -8.12 15.59
CA ASP A 9 21.13 -8.98 16.45
C ASP A 9 22.01 -9.94 15.63
N ASP A 10 22.72 -9.37 14.62
CA ASP A 10 23.57 -10.09 13.68
C ASP A 10 22.87 -11.12 12.78
N ARG A 11 21.54 -11.15 12.79
CA ARG A 11 20.75 -11.98 11.86
C ARG A 11 20.30 -11.13 10.68
N PRO A 12 20.69 -11.48 9.43
CA PRO A 12 20.24 -10.76 8.27
C PRO A 12 18.75 -11.03 8.00
N ILE A 13 17.96 -9.97 7.93
CA ILE A 13 16.55 -10.01 7.51
C ILE A 13 16.45 -9.78 6.01
N LEU A 14 17.18 -8.76 5.50
CA LEU A 14 17.44 -8.59 4.07
C LEU A 14 18.93 -8.78 3.83
N ASN A 15 19.27 -9.59 2.84
CA ASN A 15 20.65 -9.93 2.53
C ASN A 15 20.95 -9.69 1.05
N ARG A 16 21.54 -8.55 0.76
CA ARG A 16 21.98 -8.12 -0.59
C ARG A 16 20.86 -8.11 -1.62
N LEU A 17 19.68 -7.61 -1.25
CA LEU A 17 18.61 -7.39 -2.20
C LEU A 17 18.92 -6.18 -3.10
N SER A 18 18.99 -6.43 -4.39
CA SER A 18 19.01 -5.37 -5.40
C SER A 18 17.71 -5.38 -6.19
N TRP A 19 17.04 -4.23 -6.21
CA TRP A 19 15.70 -4.13 -6.78
C TRP A 19 15.44 -2.73 -7.31
N THR A 20 14.93 -2.66 -8.53
CA THR A 20 14.56 -1.41 -9.19
C THR A 20 13.13 -1.50 -9.68
N VAL A 21 12.33 -0.51 -9.34
CA VAL A 21 10.96 -0.32 -9.85
C VAL A 21 10.97 0.88 -10.79
N ASN A 22 10.64 0.64 -12.05
CA ASN A 22 10.60 1.68 -13.08
C ASN A 22 9.16 2.23 -13.24
N PRO A 23 9.01 3.45 -13.78
CA PRO A 23 7.67 3.99 -14.08
C PRO A 23 6.85 3.03 -14.94
N GLY A 24 5.56 2.89 -14.61
CA GLY A 24 4.63 2.01 -15.33
C GLY A 24 4.70 0.54 -14.93
N GLU A 25 5.65 0.13 -14.09
CA GLU A 25 5.70 -1.23 -13.56
C GLU A 25 4.84 -1.34 -12.30
N HIS A 26 4.10 -2.44 -12.22
CA HIS A 26 3.31 -2.82 -11.04
C HIS A 26 3.84 -4.13 -10.50
N TRP A 27 4.27 -4.12 -9.26
CA TRP A 27 4.99 -5.23 -8.66
C TRP A 27 4.16 -5.96 -7.61
N GLN A 28 4.20 -7.29 -7.67
CA GLN A 28 3.80 -8.14 -6.56
C GLN A 28 5.04 -8.55 -5.76
N ILE A 29 4.94 -8.45 -4.45
CA ILE A 29 5.94 -8.98 -3.53
C ILE A 29 5.34 -10.20 -2.84
N VAL A 30 5.97 -11.35 -3.01
CA VAL A 30 5.50 -12.66 -2.55
C VAL A 30 6.53 -13.34 -1.68
N GLY A 31 6.08 -14.00 -0.66
CA GLY A 31 6.93 -14.82 0.19
C GLY A 31 6.24 -15.21 1.50
N PRO A 32 6.81 -16.16 2.23
CA PRO A 32 6.24 -16.59 3.51
C PRO A 32 6.35 -15.50 4.58
N ASN A 33 5.61 -15.68 5.67
CA ASN A 33 5.73 -14.85 6.86
C ASN A 33 7.17 -14.91 7.40
N GLY A 34 7.69 -13.77 7.84
CA GLY A 34 9.04 -13.68 8.39
C GLY A 34 10.16 -13.63 7.35
N ALA A 35 9.83 -13.57 6.05
CA ALA A 35 10.83 -13.52 4.98
C ALA A 35 11.52 -12.13 4.84
N GLY A 36 10.98 -11.09 5.44
CA GLY A 36 11.51 -9.72 5.33
C GLY A 36 10.69 -8.79 4.46
N LYS A 37 9.49 -9.17 4.02
CA LYS A 37 8.60 -8.32 3.21
C LYS A 37 8.24 -7.04 3.94
N SER A 38 7.83 -7.12 5.21
CA SER A 38 7.49 -5.95 6.03
C SER A 38 8.70 -5.04 6.25
N THR A 39 9.88 -5.61 6.39
CA THR A 39 11.14 -4.86 6.50
C THR A 39 11.42 -4.08 5.22
N LEU A 40 11.26 -4.71 4.06
CA LEU A 40 11.38 -4.03 2.76
C LEU A 40 10.38 -2.88 2.64
N LEU A 41 9.12 -3.08 3.01
CA LEU A 41 8.10 -2.02 2.99
C LEU A 41 8.46 -0.87 3.92
N SER A 42 8.98 -1.14 5.11
CA SER A 42 9.39 -0.09 6.05
C SER A 42 10.59 0.72 5.55
N LEU A 43 11.49 0.13 4.76
CA LEU A 43 12.51 0.89 4.04
C LEU A 43 11.90 1.85 3.03
N ILE A 44 10.91 1.40 2.26
CA ILE A 44 10.23 2.19 1.22
C ILE A 44 9.44 3.35 1.85
N THR A 45 8.73 3.09 2.94
CA THR A 45 7.93 4.12 3.63
C THR A 45 8.78 5.10 4.45
N GLY A 46 10.05 4.82 4.61
CA GLY A 46 10.98 5.65 5.39
C GLY A 46 10.94 5.42 6.90
N ASP A 47 10.20 4.42 7.37
CA ASP A 47 10.03 4.14 8.80
C ASP A 47 11.18 3.31 9.39
N HIS A 48 12.03 2.73 8.55
CA HIS A 48 13.10 1.85 9.02
C HIS A 48 14.37 2.62 9.35
N PRO A 49 14.95 2.46 10.56
CA PRO A 49 16.14 3.21 10.97
C PRO A 49 17.37 2.90 10.10
N GLN A 50 17.49 1.70 9.56
CA GLN A 50 18.60 1.32 8.68
C GLN A 50 18.42 1.78 7.22
N GLY A 51 17.39 2.55 6.92
CA GLY A 51 17.17 3.12 5.58
C GLY A 51 18.32 4.04 5.14
N TYR A 52 18.93 4.76 6.07
CA TYR A 52 20.05 5.65 5.79
C TYR A 52 21.37 4.93 5.53
N SER A 53 21.54 3.72 6.03
CA SER A 53 22.75 2.92 5.84
C SER A 53 22.72 2.09 4.54
N ASN A 54 21.59 2.09 3.84
CA ASN A 54 21.41 1.39 2.58
C ASN A 54 21.46 2.34 1.39
N ASP A 55 21.90 1.85 0.23
CA ASP A 55 21.84 2.58 -1.03
C ASP A 55 20.42 2.50 -1.59
N LEU A 56 19.57 3.39 -1.11
CA LEU A 56 18.14 3.45 -1.39
C LEU A 56 17.79 4.79 -2.04
N THR A 57 17.15 4.70 -3.20
CA THR A 57 16.59 5.86 -3.90
C THR A 57 15.08 5.69 -3.98
N LEU A 58 14.34 6.71 -3.54
CA LEU A 58 12.88 6.77 -3.56
C LEU A 58 12.44 8.01 -4.34
N PHE A 59 11.57 7.82 -5.32
CA PHE A 59 11.03 8.92 -6.13
C PHE A 59 12.12 9.82 -6.72
N GLY A 60 13.21 9.21 -7.18
CA GLY A 60 14.35 9.90 -7.77
C GLY A 60 15.30 10.56 -6.77
N ARG A 61 15.08 10.46 -5.46
CA ARG A 61 15.93 11.02 -4.41
C ARG A 61 16.59 9.92 -3.58
N ARG A 62 17.89 10.03 -3.43
CA ARG A 62 18.65 9.14 -2.54
C ARG A 62 18.30 9.44 -1.07
N ARG A 63 18.09 8.39 -0.27
CA ARG A 63 17.92 8.53 1.18
C ARG A 63 19.16 9.15 1.81
N GLY A 64 18.93 10.14 2.68
CA GLY A 64 19.99 10.89 3.34
C GLY A 64 20.49 12.12 2.54
N SER A 65 19.77 12.51 1.47
CA SER A 65 20.11 13.72 0.69
C SER A 65 19.44 15.00 1.19
N GLY A 66 18.89 14.99 2.40
CA GLY A 66 18.23 16.13 3.04
C GLY A 66 16.70 16.10 2.97
N GLU A 67 16.11 15.04 2.46
CA GLU A 67 14.66 14.81 2.48
C GLU A 67 14.16 14.48 3.88
N THR A 68 12.93 14.88 4.17
CA THR A 68 12.21 14.48 5.38
C THR A 68 11.39 13.23 5.14
N ILE A 69 10.98 12.55 6.20
CA ILE A 69 10.04 11.42 6.09
C ILE A 69 8.71 11.83 5.44
N TRP A 70 8.27 13.06 5.65
CA TRP A 70 7.06 13.63 5.07
C TRP A 70 7.19 13.83 3.56
N ASP A 71 8.39 14.16 3.06
CA ASP A 71 8.67 14.27 1.63
C ASP A 71 8.52 12.92 0.92
N ILE A 72 8.70 11.83 1.62
CA ILE A 72 8.50 10.47 1.12
C ILE A 72 7.04 10.08 1.26
N LYS A 73 6.47 10.21 2.44
CA LYS A 73 5.11 9.74 2.77
C LYS A 73 4.02 10.43 1.94
N LYS A 74 4.21 11.67 1.53
CA LYS A 74 3.25 12.36 0.65
C LYS A 74 3.05 11.67 -0.72
N HIS A 75 4.05 10.90 -1.17
CA HIS A 75 3.99 10.15 -2.43
C HIS A 75 3.44 8.74 -2.30
N ILE A 76 3.16 8.28 -1.08
CA ILE A 76 2.78 6.90 -0.79
C ILE A 76 1.37 6.85 -0.20
N GLY A 77 0.49 6.06 -0.82
CA GLY A 77 -0.71 5.55 -0.21
C GLY A 77 -0.43 4.15 0.36
N TYR A 78 -0.83 3.89 1.60
CA TYR A 78 -0.56 2.63 2.27
C TYR A 78 -1.83 2.07 2.91
N VAL A 79 -2.14 0.81 2.60
CA VAL A 79 -3.22 0.06 3.23
C VAL A 79 -2.70 -1.33 3.59
N SER A 80 -2.93 -1.73 4.83
CA SER A 80 -2.64 -3.08 5.29
C SER A 80 -3.86 -3.70 5.98
N SER A 81 -3.87 -5.02 6.08
CA SER A 81 -4.86 -5.71 6.90
C SER A 81 -4.76 -5.31 8.38
N SER A 82 -3.54 -5.09 8.88
CA SER A 82 -3.31 -4.58 10.24
C SER A 82 -3.89 -3.19 10.45
N LEU A 83 -3.69 -2.26 9.51
CA LEU A 83 -4.31 -0.94 9.55
C LEU A 83 -5.83 -1.05 9.65
N HIS A 84 -6.44 -1.95 8.88
CA HIS A 84 -7.88 -2.16 8.91
C HIS A 84 -8.36 -2.67 10.28
N LEU A 85 -7.65 -3.64 10.87
CA LEU A 85 -7.98 -4.17 12.20
C LEU A 85 -7.88 -3.09 13.29
N ASP A 86 -6.91 -2.21 13.17
CA ASP A 86 -6.62 -1.15 14.15
C ASP A 86 -7.41 0.14 13.88
N TYR A 87 -8.12 0.22 12.76
CA TYR A 87 -8.90 1.41 12.41
C TYR A 87 -10.18 1.48 13.25
N ARG A 88 -10.07 2.12 14.42
CA ARG A 88 -11.14 2.16 15.46
C ARG A 88 -11.78 3.53 15.60
N VAL A 89 -11.64 4.39 14.62
CA VAL A 89 -12.24 5.73 14.68
C VAL A 89 -13.72 5.66 14.46
N SER A 90 -14.48 6.22 15.39
CA SER A 90 -15.94 6.35 15.29
C SER A 90 -16.27 7.55 14.39
N THR A 91 -16.44 7.30 13.11
CA THR A 91 -16.69 8.34 12.11
C THR A 91 -17.49 7.79 10.92
N THR A 92 -17.90 8.68 10.03
CA THR A 92 -18.61 8.32 8.80
C THR A 92 -17.65 7.80 7.71
N VAL A 93 -18.20 7.07 6.75
CA VAL A 93 -17.44 6.61 5.56
C VAL A 93 -16.82 7.80 4.82
N ARG A 94 -17.60 8.86 4.62
CA ARG A 94 -17.15 10.10 3.98
C ARG A 94 -15.93 10.69 4.70
N ASN A 95 -15.97 10.77 6.00
CA ASN A 95 -14.87 11.30 6.80
C ASN A 95 -13.62 10.40 6.80
N VAL A 96 -13.80 9.08 6.71
CA VAL A 96 -12.68 8.17 6.50
C VAL A 96 -11.95 8.50 5.21
N ILE A 97 -12.66 8.67 4.11
CA ILE A 97 -12.08 9.02 2.81
C ILE A 97 -11.41 10.40 2.87
N LEU A 98 -12.08 11.41 3.41
CA LEU A 98 -11.54 12.77 3.54
C LEU A 98 -10.26 12.82 4.38
N SER A 99 -10.15 12.01 5.42
CA SER A 99 -8.96 11.95 6.27
C SER A 99 -7.69 11.55 5.49
N GLY A 100 -7.84 10.89 4.36
CA GLY A 100 -6.73 10.51 3.49
C GLY A 100 -5.97 11.70 2.89
N TYR A 101 -6.58 12.87 2.75
CA TYR A 101 -5.90 14.09 2.30
C TYR A 101 -4.85 14.57 3.30
N PHE A 102 -5.00 14.23 4.56
CA PHE A 102 -4.17 14.72 5.67
C PHE A 102 -3.26 13.64 6.26
N ASP A 103 -3.30 12.42 5.72
CA ASP A 103 -2.60 11.24 6.25
C ASP A 103 -2.84 11.01 7.76
N SER A 104 -4.01 11.41 8.23
CA SER A 104 -4.40 11.33 9.64
C SER A 104 -5.54 10.33 9.86
N ILE A 105 -5.63 9.82 11.07
CA ILE A 105 -6.80 9.11 11.55
C ILE A 105 -7.75 10.14 12.15
N GLY A 106 -8.80 10.49 11.42
CA GLY A 106 -9.70 11.59 11.77
C GLY A 106 -9.38 12.88 11.02
N ILE A 107 -10.27 13.87 11.11
CA ILE A 107 -10.14 15.15 10.43
C ILE A 107 -9.90 16.23 11.46
N TYR A 108 -8.74 16.83 11.41
CA TYR A 108 -8.30 17.90 12.34
C TYR A 108 -8.04 19.23 11.63
N GLN A 109 -8.28 19.28 10.33
CA GLN A 109 -8.07 20.45 9.49
C GLN A 109 -9.33 20.74 8.69
N ALA A 110 -9.46 21.99 8.22
CA ALA A 110 -10.56 22.37 7.35
C ALA A 110 -10.45 21.62 6.01
N VAL A 111 -11.58 21.06 5.58
CA VAL A 111 -11.70 20.38 4.29
C VAL A 111 -12.18 21.38 3.26
N SER A 112 -11.47 21.52 2.13
CA SER A 112 -11.86 22.42 1.04
C SER A 112 -13.05 21.87 0.25
N ASP A 113 -13.76 22.77 -0.44
CA ASP A 113 -14.87 22.39 -1.33
C ASP A 113 -14.40 21.44 -2.44
N LYS A 114 -13.19 21.65 -2.97
CA LYS A 114 -12.57 20.77 -3.96
C LYS A 114 -12.36 19.35 -3.41
N GLN A 115 -11.87 19.23 -2.17
CA GLN A 115 -11.67 17.93 -1.52
C GLN A 115 -13.01 17.24 -1.28
N HIS A 116 -14.02 17.95 -0.81
CA HIS A 116 -15.38 17.40 -0.67
C HIS A 116 -15.92 16.88 -2.00
N LYS A 117 -15.76 17.64 -3.07
CA LYS A 117 -16.22 17.25 -4.40
C LYS A 117 -15.52 15.99 -4.91
N LEU A 118 -14.21 15.90 -4.74
CA LEU A 118 -13.43 14.72 -5.13
C LEU A 118 -13.81 13.50 -4.30
N ALA A 119 -13.99 13.65 -3.00
CA ALA A 119 -14.45 12.56 -2.14
C ALA A 119 -15.84 12.06 -2.56
N GLN A 120 -16.75 12.96 -2.97
CA GLN A 120 -18.05 12.58 -3.50
C GLN A 120 -17.94 11.77 -4.79
N GLN A 121 -17.05 12.16 -5.68
CA GLN A 121 -16.78 11.39 -6.90
C GLN A 121 -16.28 9.97 -6.60
N TRP A 122 -15.40 9.80 -5.61
CA TRP A 122 -14.96 8.48 -5.16
C TRP A 122 -16.10 7.64 -4.57
N LEU A 123 -16.97 8.26 -3.78
CA LEU A 123 -18.16 7.59 -3.23
C LEU A 123 -19.09 7.12 -4.35
N ASP A 124 -19.27 7.93 -5.38
CA ASP A 124 -20.06 7.58 -6.56
C ASP A 124 -19.45 6.36 -7.31
N ILE A 125 -18.13 6.34 -7.47
CA ILE A 125 -17.41 5.20 -8.05
C ILE A 125 -17.61 3.92 -7.23
N LEU A 126 -17.60 4.03 -5.90
CA LEU A 126 -17.87 2.91 -4.99
C LEU A 126 -19.35 2.49 -4.98
N GLY A 127 -20.25 3.24 -5.64
CA GLY A 127 -21.69 3.00 -5.58
C GLY A 127 -22.31 3.28 -4.21
N MET A 128 -21.68 4.13 -3.41
CA MET A 128 -22.14 4.51 -2.09
C MET A 128 -22.93 5.82 -2.17
N ASP A 129 -24.23 5.74 -2.01
CA ASP A 129 -25.08 6.91 -1.93
C ASP A 129 -24.84 7.71 -0.63
N ASN A 130 -25.46 8.89 -0.52
CA ASN A 130 -25.26 9.74 0.66
C ASN A 130 -25.66 9.07 1.96
N ARG A 131 -26.65 8.17 1.93
CA ARG A 131 -27.09 7.43 3.10
C ARG A 131 -25.97 6.52 3.62
N VAL A 132 -25.29 5.81 2.74
CA VAL A 132 -24.14 4.95 3.07
C VAL A 132 -22.92 5.80 3.40
N ALA A 133 -22.65 6.84 2.62
CA ALA A 133 -21.51 7.73 2.84
C ALA A 133 -21.52 8.41 4.20
N ASP A 134 -22.68 8.77 4.70
CA ASP A 134 -22.85 9.45 5.99
C ASP A 134 -23.21 8.48 7.14
N ALA A 135 -23.23 7.17 6.86
CA ALA A 135 -23.33 6.13 7.88
C ALA A 135 -22.00 5.90 8.58
N ALA A 136 -22.05 5.27 9.74
CA ALA A 136 -20.85 4.88 10.47
C ALA A 136 -19.99 3.92 9.65
N PHE A 137 -18.69 4.18 9.56
CA PHE A 137 -17.74 3.35 8.82
C PHE A 137 -17.81 1.87 9.23
N HIS A 138 -17.89 1.60 10.53
CA HIS A 138 -17.95 0.24 11.06
C HIS A 138 -19.30 -0.47 10.82
N SER A 139 -20.33 0.23 10.32
CA SER A 139 -21.58 -0.39 9.90
C SER A 139 -21.50 -1.06 8.52
N LEU A 140 -20.46 -0.76 7.74
CA LEU A 140 -20.22 -1.40 6.46
C LEU A 140 -19.78 -2.86 6.62
N SER A 141 -19.97 -3.65 5.56
CA SER A 141 -19.34 -4.97 5.47
C SER A 141 -17.81 -4.84 5.50
N TRP A 142 -17.12 -5.90 5.88
CA TRP A 142 -15.66 -5.90 5.97
C TRP A 142 -14.99 -5.57 4.64
N GLY A 143 -15.54 -6.11 3.53
CA GLY A 143 -15.06 -5.80 2.18
C GLY A 143 -15.28 -4.35 1.78
N GLN A 144 -16.44 -3.77 2.08
CA GLN A 144 -16.72 -2.35 1.82
C GLN A 144 -15.82 -1.43 2.66
N GLN A 145 -15.54 -1.78 3.90
CA GLN A 145 -14.58 -1.05 4.72
C GLN A 145 -13.18 -1.06 4.07
N ARG A 146 -12.73 -2.21 3.56
CA ARG A 146 -11.44 -2.33 2.88
C ARG A 146 -11.39 -1.48 1.62
N LEU A 147 -12.45 -1.45 0.83
CA LEU A 147 -12.57 -0.54 -0.34
C LEU A 147 -12.45 0.91 0.07
N ALA A 148 -13.16 1.33 1.11
CA ALA A 148 -13.09 2.71 1.61
C ALA A 148 -11.68 3.09 2.06
N LEU A 149 -10.95 2.20 2.71
CA LEU A 149 -9.55 2.42 3.12
C LEU A 149 -8.60 2.51 1.92
N ILE A 150 -8.83 1.75 0.86
CA ILE A 150 -8.06 1.86 -0.38
C ILE A 150 -8.30 3.22 -1.03
N VAL A 151 -9.55 3.66 -1.12
CA VAL A 151 -9.90 5.00 -1.65
C VAL A 151 -9.30 6.09 -0.77
N ARG A 152 -9.34 5.94 0.55
CA ARG A 152 -8.66 6.85 1.49
C ARG A 152 -7.19 7.03 1.15
N ALA A 153 -6.48 5.95 0.82
CA ALA A 153 -5.08 6.00 0.42
C ALA A 153 -4.86 6.68 -0.95
N LEU A 154 -5.86 6.69 -1.81
CA LEU A 154 -5.79 7.23 -3.19
C LEU A 154 -6.23 8.68 -3.34
N VAL A 155 -6.99 9.24 -2.41
CA VAL A 155 -7.55 10.62 -2.57
C VAL A 155 -6.49 11.70 -2.70
N LYS A 156 -5.32 11.51 -2.11
CA LYS A 156 -4.19 12.45 -2.21
C LYS A 156 -3.38 12.31 -3.50
N HIS A 157 -3.80 11.44 -4.42
CA HIS A 157 -3.08 11.09 -5.66
C HIS A 157 -1.63 10.67 -5.43
N PRO A 158 -1.38 9.57 -4.70
CA PRO A 158 -0.02 9.11 -4.45
C PRO A 158 0.64 8.64 -5.74
N THR A 159 1.95 8.76 -5.80
CA THR A 159 2.77 8.16 -6.88
C THR A 159 2.78 6.64 -6.76
N LEU A 160 2.79 6.13 -5.54
CA LEU A 160 2.86 4.71 -5.20
C LEU A 160 1.75 4.33 -4.24
N LEU A 161 0.98 3.30 -4.59
CA LEU A 161 0.03 2.63 -3.69
C LEU A 161 0.64 1.31 -3.23
N ILE A 162 0.76 1.15 -1.92
CA ILE A 162 1.18 -0.09 -1.29
C ILE A 162 -0.04 -0.76 -0.66
N LEU A 163 -0.36 -1.95 -1.14
CA LEU A 163 -1.38 -2.81 -0.56
C LEU A 163 -0.70 -4.01 0.09
N ASP A 164 -0.67 -4.01 1.41
CA ASP A 164 0.00 -5.03 2.20
C ASP A 164 -1.03 -6.06 2.68
N GLU A 165 -1.03 -7.22 2.04
CA GLU A 165 -1.98 -8.31 2.29
C GLU A 165 -3.45 -7.86 2.24
N PRO A 166 -3.87 -7.16 1.17
CA PRO A 166 -5.20 -6.52 1.12
C PRO A 166 -6.35 -7.53 1.06
N LEU A 167 -6.07 -8.79 0.75
CA LEU A 167 -7.09 -9.84 0.63
C LEU A 167 -7.25 -10.65 1.92
N GLN A 168 -6.36 -10.47 2.90
CA GLN A 168 -6.39 -11.21 4.14
C GLN A 168 -7.68 -10.90 4.95
N GLY A 169 -8.30 -11.97 5.46
CA GLY A 169 -9.53 -11.86 6.24
C GLY A 169 -10.80 -11.70 5.41
N LEU A 170 -10.71 -11.71 4.08
CA LEU A 170 -11.84 -11.59 3.17
C LEU A 170 -12.27 -12.96 2.63
N ASP A 171 -13.59 -13.14 2.44
CA ASP A 171 -14.13 -14.29 1.73
C ASP A 171 -13.79 -14.24 0.23
N PRO A 172 -13.99 -15.34 -0.53
CA PRO A 172 -13.62 -15.38 -1.95
C PRO A 172 -14.30 -14.32 -2.81
N LEU A 173 -15.55 -13.95 -2.52
CA LEU A 173 -16.29 -12.93 -3.27
C LEU A 173 -15.68 -11.55 -3.04
N ASN A 174 -15.40 -11.20 -1.80
CA ASN A 174 -14.77 -9.91 -1.44
C ASN A 174 -13.33 -9.83 -1.94
N ARG A 175 -12.57 -10.94 -1.93
CA ARG A 175 -11.24 -10.99 -2.55
C ARG A 175 -11.28 -10.64 -4.03
N GLN A 176 -12.23 -11.22 -4.76
CA GLN A 176 -12.40 -10.93 -6.18
C GLN A 176 -12.83 -9.47 -6.42
N LEU A 177 -13.71 -8.95 -5.59
CA LEU A 177 -14.15 -7.56 -5.64
C LEU A 177 -12.97 -6.59 -5.47
N ILE A 178 -12.13 -6.80 -4.47
CA ILE A 178 -10.94 -5.97 -4.22
C ILE A 178 -9.97 -6.06 -5.41
N ARG A 179 -9.67 -7.24 -5.91
CA ARG A 179 -8.77 -7.41 -7.08
C ARG A 179 -9.27 -6.68 -8.31
N ARG A 180 -10.55 -6.81 -8.65
CA ARG A 180 -11.15 -6.11 -9.80
C ARG A 180 -11.14 -4.60 -9.63
N PHE A 181 -11.44 -4.12 -8.44
CA PHE A 181 -11.40 -2.70 -8.13
C PHE A 181 -9.99 -2.13 -8.30
N VAL A 182 -8.98 -2.82 -7.78
CA VAL A 182 -7.57 -2.45 -7.94
C VAL A 182 -7.17 -2.44 -9.42
N ASP A 183 -7.56 -3.45 -10.19
CA ASP A 183 -7.27 -3.52 -11.63
C ASP A 183 -7.81 -2.30 -12.38
N VAL A 184 -9.05 -1.92 -12.13
CA VAL A 184 -9.66 -0.75 -12.78
C VAL A 184 -8.93 0.53 -12.38
N LEU A 185 -8.65 0.73 -11.09
CA LEU A 185 -7.97 1.93 -10.59
C LEU A 185 -6.57 2.08 -11.17
N ILE A 186 -5.81 1.01 -11.21
CA ILE A 186 -4.42 1.04 -11.69
C ILE A 186 -4.36 1.17 -13.21
N SER A 187 -5.24 0.51 -13.95
CA SER A 187 -5.25 0.56 -15.42
C SER A 187 -5.66 1.95 -15.95
N GLU A 188 -6.49 2.68 -15.24
CA GLU A 188 -6.99 4.00 -15.67
C GLU A 188 -6.27 5.17 -15.01
N GLY A 189 -5.34 4.92 -14.11
CA GLY A 189 -4.59 5.92 -13.37
C GLY A 189 -3.09 5.94 -13.68
N GLU A 190 -2.39 6.84 -13.02
CA GLU A 190 -0.94 6.99 -13.10
C GLU A 190 -0.22 6.44 -11.85
N THR A 191 -0.96 5.95 -10.87
CA THR A 191 -0.42 5.40 -9.63
C THR A 191 0.24 4.05 -9.89
N GLN A 192 1.45 3.86 -9.40
CA GLN A 192 2.12 2.57 -9.38
C GLN A 192 1.61 1.72 -8.21
N LEU A 193 1.60 0.41 -8.38
CA LEU A 193 1.15 -0.55 -7.37
C LEU A 193 2.29 -1.42 -6.88
N LEU A 194 2.42 -1.53 -5.56
CA LEU A 194 3.08 -2.64 -4.87
C LEU A 194 2.01 -3.47 -4.15
N PHE A 195 1.86 -4.70 -4.56
CA PHE A 195 0.88 -5.63 -4.02
C PHE A 195 1.61 -6.74 -3.26
N VAL A 196 1.48 -6.75 -1.94
CA VAL A 196 2.17 -7.72 -1.08
C VAL A 196 1.20 -8.82 -0.67
N SER A 197 1.56 -10.06 -0.90
CA SER A 197 0.75 -11.23 -0.57
C SER A 197 1.60 -12.45 -0.22
N HIS A 198 0.97 -13.47 0.35
CA HIS A 198 1.63 -14.75 0.62
C HIS A 198 1.71 -15.63 -0.62
N HIS A 199 0.74 -15.51 -1.53
CA HIS A 199 0.54 -16.39 -2.66
C HIS A 199 0.55 -15.63 -3.98
N ALA A 200 1.24 -16.20 -4.97
CA ALA A 200 1.35 -15.59 -6.30
C ALA A 200 0.00 -15.44 -7.00
N GLU A 201 -0.92 -16.39 -6.79
CA GLU A 201 -2.27 -16.38 -7.36
C GLU A 201 -3.17 -15.28 -6.84
N ASP A 202 -2.81 -14.60 -5.74
CA ASP A 202 -3.56 -13.47 -5.21
C ASP A 202 -3.42 -12.19 -6.06
N ALA A 203 -2.47 -12.17 -6.99
CA ALA A 203 -2.16 -10.98 -7.77
C ALA A 203 -3.35 -10.50 -8.61
N PRO A 204 -3.63 -9.17 -8.63
CA PRO A 204 -4.46 -8.58 -9.66
C PRO A 204 -3.86 -8.77 -11.05
N VAL A 205 -4.69 -8.66 -12.08
CA VAL A 205 -4.26 -8.81 -13.49
C VAL A 205 -3.29 -7.70 -13.91
N CYS A 206 -3.38 -6.51 -13.30
CA CYS A 206 -2.52 -5.37 -13.61
C CYS A 206 -1.04 -5.57 -13.21
N ILE A 207 -0.71 -6.58 -12.42
CA ILE A 207 0.68 -6.84 -12.01
C ILE A 207 1.53 -7.21 -13.22
N THR A 208 2.64 -6.50 -13.39
CA THR A 208 3.60 -6.68 -14.50
C THR A 208 4.86 -7.41 -14.08
N HIS A 209 5.24 -7.33 -12.81
CA HIS A 209 6.49 -7.86 -12.29
C HIS A 209 6.29 -8.48 -10.91
N ARG A 210 7.16 -9.42 -10.56
CA ARG A 210 7.13 -10.08 -9.26
C ARG A 210 8.51 -10.13 -8.63
N LEU A 211 8.55 -9.79 -7.35
CA LEU A 211 9.67 -10.05 -6.45
C LEU A 211 9.26 -11.16 -5.49
N GLU A 212 9.93 -12.29 -5.57
CA GLU A 212 9.64 -13.46 -4.74
C GLU A 212 10.78 -13.71 -3.75
N PHE A 213 10.42 -13.87 -2.48
CA PHE A 213 11.32 -14.29 -1.40
C PHE A 213 11.23 -15.80 -1.30
N VAL A 214 12.29 -16.48 -1.75
CA VAL A 214 12.35 -17.95 -1.77
C VAL A 214 13.27 -18.44 -0.66
N PRO A 215 12.83 -19.37 0.20
CA PRO A 215 13.68 -19.95 1.22
C PRO A 215 14.96 -20.55 0.63
N ASP A 216 16.11 -20.23 1.22
CA ASP A 216 17.42 -20.71 0.81
C ASP A 216 18.32 -20.92 2.04
N GLY A 217 18.46 -22.15 2.49
CA GLY A 217 19.15 -22.48 3.74
C GLY A 217 18.43 -21.86 4.94
N GLU A 218 19.17 -21.09 5.75
CA GLU A 218 18.62 -20.37 6.91
C GLU A 218 18.06 -18.99 6.54
N GLY A 219 18.13 -18.58 5.27
CA GLY A 219 17.71 -17.27 4.78
C GLY A 219 16.80 -17.35 3.57
N TYR A 220 16.87 -16.31 2.75
CA TYR A 220 16.05 -16.16 1.55
C TYR A 220 16.91 -15.67 0.39
N ARG A 221 16.60 -16.15 -0.81
CA ARG A 221 17.04 -15.57 -2.06
C ARG A 221 15.89 -14.80 -2.71
N TYR A 222 16.21 -13.91 -3.60
CA TYR A 222 15.25 -13.03 -4.25
C TYR A 222 15.17 -13.36 -5.74
N LEU A 223 13.96 -13.65 -6.21
CA LEU A 223 13.69 -13.88 -7.63
C LEU A 223 12.89 -12.71 -8.20
N LEU A 224 13.42 -12.10 -9.25
CA LEU A 224 12.76 -11.04 -10.00
C LEU A 224 12.28 -11.63 -11.33
N SER A 225 11.00 -11.45 -11.64
CA SER A 225 10.41 -11.99 -12.87
C SER A 225 9.35 -11.06 -13.44
N ASN A 226 9.13 -11.16 -14.74
CA ASN A 226 7.97 -10.57 -15.38
C ASN A 226 6.76 -11.48 -15.17
N VAL A 227 5.57 -10.88 -15.13
CA VAL A 227 4.30 -11.59 -15.05
C VAL A 227 3.56 -11.34 -16.36
N ASP A 228 3.24 -12.43 -17.07
CA ASP A 228 2.51 -12.40 -18.36
C ASP A 228 0.99 -12.33 -18.15
#